data_a5047dcf13e243dcb422642c724d401b
#
_entry.id   a5047dcf13e243dcb422642c724d401b
#
_cell.length_a   1.000
_cell.length_b   1.000
_cell.length_c   1.000
_cell.angle_alpha   90.00
_cell.angle_beta   90.00
_cell.angle_gamma   90.00
#
_symmetry.space_group_name_H-M   'P 1'
#
loop_
_entity.id
_entity.type
_entity.pdbx_description
1 polymer ?
#
loop_
_entity_poly.entity_id
_entity_poly.type
_entity_poly.pdbx_seq_one_letter_code
_entity_poly.pdbx_strand_id
1 'polypeptide(L)'
;MKALWVVLGVVGLIVVVLLLAGGSYVSAKNQMVAKDQDVQAAFSQIDVDLQRREDLIPNLVATVKGYANVEETVLTNIANARAGLMTAQTPNEKLAANDRLNVALLPLMRMQENYPDLKSNDQFMRLEDELAGTENRIAVSRTRYNSAIRDYNTFIQQFPNSIFAGWAGYHPKTEYYTSDQGSQTAPKVDFSK
;
A
#
# COMPACT_ATOMS: atom_id res chain seq x y z
N MET A 1 23.55 60.09 16.84
CA MET A 1 23.77 58.88 17.65
C MET A 1 22.52 58.03 17.83
N LYS A 2 21.36 58.60 18.20
CA LYS A 2 20.11 57.82 18.39
C LYS A 2 19.64 57.05 17.12
N ALA A 3 19.75 57.68 15.94
CA ALA A 3 19.37 57.05 14.68
C ALA A 3 20.23 55.81 14.31
N LEU A 4 21.55 55.84 14.65
CA LEU A 4 22.46 54.72 14.42
C LEU A 4 22.06 53.47 15.24
N TRP A 5 21.72 53.70 16.53
CA TRP A 5 21.28 52.61 17.43
C TRP A 5 19.96 51.98 16.98
N VAL A 6 19.02 52.77 16.43
CA VAL A 6 17.77 52.27 15.84
C VAL A 6 18.03 51.42 14.60
N VAL A 7 18.91 51.88 13.69
CA VAL A 7 19.30 51.11 12.51
C VAL A 7 19.97 49.79 12.89
N LEU A 8 20.91 49.80 13.83
CA LEU A 8 21.56 48.58 14.33
C LEU A 8 20.57 47.60 14.97
N GLY A 9 19.60 48.13 15.74
CA GLY A 9 18.54 47.32 16.33
C GLY A 9 17.63 46.64 15.25
N VAL A 10 17.25 47.38 14.21
CA VAL A 10 16.46 46.85 13.09
C VAL A 10 17.25 45.81 12.31
N VAL A 11 18.52 46.07 12.01
CA VAL A 11 19.37 45.08 11.31
C VAL A 11 19.56 43.82 12.18
N GLY A 12 19.80 43.98 13.50
CA GLY A 12 19.88 42.85 14.41
C GLY A 12 18.60 42.02 14.44
N LEU A 13 17.43 42.66 14.46
CA LEU A 13 16.13 41.99 14.42
C LEU A 13 15.95 41.19 13.09
N ILE A 14 16.30 41.82 11.98
CA ILE A 14 16.21 41.16 10.65
C ILE A 14 17.11 39.92 10.62
N VAL A 15 18.32 40.00 11.11
CA VAL A 15 19.24 38.85 11.16
C VAL A 15 18.67 37.72 12.01
N VAL A 16 18.14 38.04 13.20
CA VAL A 16 17.50 37.04 14.07
C VAL A 16 16.31 36.36 13.35
N VAL A 17 15.45 37.14 12.70
CA VAL A 17 14.32 36.60 11.94
C VAL A 17 14.78 35.67 10.83
N LEU A 18 15.82 36.04 10.06
CA LEU A 18 16.38 35.22 9.00
C LEU A 18 16.99 33.92 9.52
N LEU A 19 17.66 33.95 10.67
CA LEU A 19 18.23 32.75 11.29
C LEU A 19 17.12 31.79 11.76
N LEU A 20 16.05 32.31 12.38
CA LEU A 20 14.91 31.53 12.80
C LEU A 20 14.15 30.92 11.60
N ALA A 21 13.95 31.71 10.55
CA ALA A 21 13.32 31.25 9.31
C ALA A 21 14.16 30.16 8.61
N GLY A 22 15.49 30.36 8.55
CA GLY A 22 16.42 29.37 8.00
C GLY A 22 16.42 28.05 8.77
N GLY A 23 16.48 28.13 10.10
CA GLY A 23 16.38 26.95 10.97
C GLY A 23 15.06 26.21 10.81
N SER A 24 13.95 26.94 10.73
CA SER A 24 12.62 26.38 10.50
C SER A 24 12.52 25.68 9.12
N TYR A 25 13.08 26.29 8.08
CA TYR A 25 13.14 25.69 6.74
C TYR A 25 13.89 24.36 6.73
N VAL A 26 15.09 24.32 7.34
CA VAL A 26 15.90 23.09 7.40
C VAL A 26 15.16 21.99 8.16
N SER A 27 14.56 22.32 9.31
CA SER A 27 13.77 21.39 10.09
C SER A 27 12.57 20.85 9.30
N ALA A 28 11.81 21.74 8.65
CA ALA A 28 10.66 21.35 7.84
C ALA A 28 11.08 20.44 6.67
N LYS A 29 12.17 20.78 5.96
CA LYS A 29 12.69 19.98 4.87
C LYS A 29 13.11 18.57 5.32
N ASN A 30 13.81 18.46 6.45
CA ASN A 30 14.19 17.16 7.00
C ASN A 30 12.97 16.30 7.36
N GLN A 31 11.92 16.91 7.90
CA GLN A 31 10.67 16.20 8.19
C GLN A 31 9.91 15.80 6.92
N MET A 32 9.95 16.60 5.85
CA MET A 32 9.38 16.21 4.54
C MET A 32 10.09 14.98 3.99
N VAL A 33 11.44 14.95 4.05
CA VAL A 33 12.23 13.78 3.65
C VAL A 33 11.84 12.57 4.48
N ALA A 34 11.76 12.70 5.81
CA ALA A 34 11.41 11.59 6.70
C ALA A 34 10.01 11.02 6.35
N LYS A 35 9.01 11.89 6.19
CA LYS A 35 7.64 11.46 5.83
C LYS A 35 7.56 10.84 4.43
N ASP A 36 8.36 11.30 3.47
CA ASP A 36 8.46 10.66 2.16
C ASP A 36 9.05 9.26 2.26
N GLN A 37 10.07 9.07 3.08
CA GLN A 37 10.65 7.76 3.38
C GLN A 37 9.65 6.83 4.11
N ASP A 38 8.81 7.37 5.01
CA ASP A 38 7.76 6.60 5.66
C ASP A 38 6.75 6.04 4.64
N VAL A 39 6.38 6.83 3.62
CA VAL A 39 5.51 6.37 2.52
C VAL A 39 6.18 5.24 1.74
N GLN A 40 7.46 5.40 1.39
CA GLN A 40 8.21 4.38 0.66
C GLN A 40 8.37 3.10 1.47
N ALA A 41 8.66 3.21 2.77
CA ALA A 41 8.78 2.07 3.67
C ALA A 41 7.44 1.32 3.81
N ALA A 42 6.33 2.06 3.95
CA ALA A 42 4.99 1.46 4.01
C ALA A 42 4.63 0.71 2.71
N PHE A 43 5.04 1.24 1.55
CA PHE A 43 4.85 0.56 0.28
C PHE A 43 5.73 -0.70 0.16
N SER A 44 7.00 -0.62 0.56
CA SER A 44 7.90 -1.77 0.54
C SER A 44 7.38 -2.94 1.38
N GLN A 45 6.63 -2.67 2.47
CA GLN A 45 5.99 -3.72 3.26
C GLN A 45 4.89 -4.44 2.47
N ILE A 46 4.11 -3.70 1.66
CA ILE A 46 3.13 -4.31 0.74
C ILE A 46 3.84 -5.22 -0.25
N ASP A 47 4.95 -4.78 -0.83
CA ASP A 47 5.74 -5.57 -1.78
C ASP A 47 6.22 -6.90 -1.19
N VAL A 48 6.71 -6.87 0.05
CA VAL A 48 7.15 -8.09 0.75
C VAL A 48 5.99 -9.07 0.93
N ASP A 49 4.82 -8.58 1.34
CA ASP A 49 3.64 -9.44 1.55
C ASP A 49 3.09 -9.99 0.21
N LEU A 50 3.13 -9.20 -0.87
CA LEU A 50 2.76 -9.63 -2.22
C LEU A 50 3.73 -10.68 -2.77
N GLN A 51 5.04 -10.48 -2.60
CA GLN A 51 6.06 -11.45 -3.01
C GLN A 51 5.86 -12.79 -2.31
N ARG A 52 5.65 -12.76 -0.98
CA ARG A 52 5.38 -14.00 -0.23
C ARG A 52 4.15 -14.73 -0.77
N ARG A 53 3.09 -14.00 -1.07
CA ARG A 53 1.87 -14.57 -1.65
C ARG A 53 2.14 -15.21 -3.02
N GLU A 54 2.91 -14.53 -3.84
CA GLU A 54 3.29 -15.01 -5.18
C GLU A 54 4.08 -16.32 -5.12
N ASP A 55 4.94 -16.48 -4.11
CA ASP A 55 5.74 -17.68 -3.89
C ASP A 55 4.90 -18.87 -3.38
N LEU A 56 3.77 -18.63 -2.72
CA LEU A 56 2.87 -19.69 -2.23
C LEU A 56 2.01 -20.31 -3.33
N ILE A 57 1.66 -19.55 -4.36
CA ILE A 57 0.71 -19.97 -5.39
C ILE A 57 1.14 -21.20 -6.17
N PRO A 58 2.38 -21.33 -6.66
CA PRO A 58 2.82 -22.55 -7.36
C PRO A 58 2.70 -23.81 -6.50
N ASN A 59 2.97 -23.68 -5.20
CA ASN A 59 2.87 -24.81 -4.26
C ASN A 59 1.40 -25.20 -4.04
N LEU A 60 0.50 -24.20 -3.92
CA LEU A 60 -0.94 -24.45 -3.83
C LEU A 60 -1.45 -25.17 -5.08
N VAL A 61 -1.13 -24.67 -6.26
CA VAL A 61 -1.52 -25.27 -7.54
C VAL A 61 -1.01 -26.71 -7.65
N ALA A 62 0.25 -26.96 -7.30
CA ALA A 62 0.85 -28.29 -7.32
C ALA A 62 0.14 -29.25 -6.35
N THR A 63 -0.16 -28.77 -5.13
CA THR A 63 -0.88 -29.58 -4.13
C THR A 63 -2.27 -29.95 -4.64
N VAL A 64 -3.05 -29.00 -5.14
CA VAL A 64 -4.42 -29.27 -5.63
C VAL A 64 -4.40 -30.23 -6.82
N LYS A 65 -3.45 -30.07 -7.75
CA LYS A 65 -3.30 -30.98 -8.91
C LYS A 65 -3.02 -32.42 -8.50
N GLY A 66 -2.46 -32.65 -7.35
CA GLY A 66 -2.22 -33.99 -6.81
C GLY A 66 -3.49 -34.72 -6.35
N TYR A 67 -4.57 -33.99 -6.08
CA TYR A 67 -5.83 -34.51 -5.53
C TYR A 67 -7.05 -34.32 -6.43
N ALA A 68 -6.99 -33.35 -7.34
CA ALA A 68 -8.13 -32.96 -8.17
C ALA A 68 -7.72 -32.70 -9.62
N ASN A 69 -8.64 -33.01 -10.54
CA ASN A 69 -8.49 -32.62 -11.93
C ASN A 69 -8.87 -31.13 -12.07
N VAL A 70 -7.85 -30.28 -12.17
CA VAL A 70 -8.02 -28.83 -12.32
C VAL A 70 -8.17 -28.51 -13.81
N GLU A 71 -9.23 -27.80 -14.17
CA GLU A 71 -9.43 -27.32 -15.55
C GLU A 71 -8.28 -26.42 -15.99
N GLU A 72 -7.84 -26.58 -17.24
CA GLU A 72 -6.74 -25.80 -17.81
C GLU A 72 -7.03 -24.30 -17.80
N THR A 73 -8.29 -23.90 -17.96
CA THR A 73 -8.74 -22.51 -17.89
C THR A 73 -8.48 -21.88 -16.53
N VAL A 74 -8.71 -22.61 -15.43
CA VAL A 74 -8.43 -22.14 -14.06
C VAL A 74 -6.93 -21.93 -13.87
N LEU A 75 -6.11 -22.89 -14.31
CA LEU A 75 -4.66 -22.80 -14.22
C LEU A 75 -4.10 -21.63 -15.04
N THR A 76 -4.62 -21.44 -16.25
CA THR A 76 -4.22 -20.33 -17.13
C THR A 76 -4.60 -18.98 -16.52
N ASN A 77 -5.79 -18.86 -15.94
CA ASN A 77 -6.23 -17.63 -15.28
C ASN A 77 -5.33 -17.27 -14.09
N ILE A 78 -4.96 -18.27 -13.27
CA ILE A 78 -4.04 -18.06 -12.14
C ILE A 78 -2.65 -17.64 -12.63
N ALA A 79 -2.13 -18.33 -13.67
CA ALA A 79 -0.83 -17.99 -14.24
C ALA A 79 -0.80 -16.56 -14.82
N ASN A 80 -1.85 -16.16 -15.54
CA ASN A 80 -1.96 -14.81 -16.09
C ASN A 80 -2.10 -13.75 -15.00
N ALA A 81 -2.90 -14.00 -13.97
CA ALA A 81 -3.05 -13.07 -12.85
C ALA A 81 -1.75 -12.91 -12.07
N ARG A 82 -1.01 -14.01 -11.85
CA ARG A 82 0.33 -14.00 -11.24
C ARG A 82 1.32 -13.20 -12.09
N ALA A 83 1.38 -13.45 -13.39
CA ALA A 83 2.23 -12.69 -14.31
C ALA A 83 1.89 -11.19 -14.29
N GLY A 84 0.62 -10.83 -14.20
CA GLY A 84 0.17 -9.45 -14.04
C GLY A 84 0.68 -8.80 -12.76
N LEU A 85 0.75 -9.55 -11.64
CA LEU A 85 1.31 -9.07 -10.38
C LEU A 85 2.83 -8.84 -10.50
N MET A 86 3.57 -9.76 -11.12
CA MET A 86 5.02 -9.66 -11.35
C MET A 86 5.41 -8.46 -12.21
N THR A 87 4.56 -8.08 -13.16
CA THR A 87 4.84 -7.00 -14.12
C THR A 87 4.37 -5.63 -13.65
N ALA A 88 3.54 -5.56 -12.62
CA ALA A 88 3.04 -4.32 -12.04
C ALA A 88 4.18 -3.48 -11.44
N GLN A 89 4.22 -2.18 -11.77
CA GLN A 89 5.31 -1.29 -11.37
C GLN A 89 4.87 -0.29 -10.28
N THR A 90 3.63 0.16 -10.34
CA THR A 90 3.12 1.16 -9.41
C THR A 90 2.37 0.51 -8.24
N PRO A 91 2.26 1.19 -7.07
CA PRO A 91 1.47 0.71 -5.94
C PRO A 91 0.04 0.31 -6.33
N ASN A 92 -0.64 1.14 -7.10
CA ASN A 92 -2.02 0.89 -7.52
C ASN A 92 -2.12 -0.29 -8.49
N GLU A 93 -1.18 -0.44 -9.42
CA GLU A 93 -1.14 -1.59 -10.32
C GLU A 93 -0.92 -2.91 -9.56
N LYS A 94 0.00 -2.93 -8.58
CA LYS A 94 0.27 -4.12 -7.75
C LYS A 94 -0.95 -4.53 -6.95
N LEU A 95 -1.62 -3.58 -6.33
CA LEU A 95 -2.82 -3.86 -5.56
C LEU A 95 -3.99 -4.33 -6.44
N ALA A 96 -4.20 -3.71 -7.60
CA ALA A 96 -5.20 -4.16 -8.57
C ALA A 96 -4.88 -5.55 -9.13
N ALA A 97 -3.61 -5.86 -9.36
CA ALA A 97 -3.17 -7.18 -9.79
C ALA A 97 -3.38 -8.24 -8.70
N ASN A 98 -3.14 -7.90 -7.42
CA ASN A 98 -3.46 -8.78 -6.30
C ASN A 98 -4.97 -9.08 -6.21
N ASP A 99 -5.82 -8.08 -6.41
CA ASP A 99 -7.27 -8.29 -6.37
C ASP A 99 -7.74 -9.20 -7.51
N ARG A 100 -7.15 -9.08 -8.72
CA ARG A 100 -7.38 -10.02 -9.84
C ARG A 100 -6.90 -11.44 -9.51
N LEU A 101 -5.77 -11.56 -8.83
CA LEU A 101 -5.23 -12.84 -8.38
C LEU A 101 -6.14 -13.50 -7.35
N ASN A 102 -6.73 -12.72 -6.43
CA ASN A 102 -7.74 -13.21 -5.49
C ASN A 102 -8.92 -13.84 -6.21
N VAL A 103 -9.45 -13.15 -7.21
CA VAL A 103 -10.57 -13.67 -8.03
C VAL A 103 -10.17 -14.94 -8.77
N ALA A 104 -8.97 -15.00 -9.36
CA ALA A 104 -8.46 -16.15 -10.09
C ALA A 104 -8.26 -17.39 -9.20
N LEU A 105 -7.96 -17.21 -7.91
CA LEU A 105 -7.77 -18.30 -6.96
C LEU A 105 -9.09 -18.88 -6.42
N LEU A 106 -10.21 -18.16 -6.48
CA LEU A 106 -11.49 -18.61 -5.92
C LEU A 106 -11.95 -19.99 -6.43
N PRO A 107 -11.90 -20.32 -7.75
CA PRO A 107 -12.28 -21.65 -8.21
C PRO A 107 -11.40 -22.75 -7.62
N LEU A 108 -10.09 -22.50 -7.49
CA LEU A 108 -9.14 -23.46 -6.92
C LEU A 108 -9.44 -23.74 -5.44
N MET A 109 -9.71 -22.68 -4.67
CA MET A 109 -10.03 -22.78 -3.24
C MET A 109 -11.35 -23.51 -3.00
N ARG A 110 -12.34 -23.37 -3.87
CA ARG A 110 -13.64 -24.09 -3.79
C ARG A 110 -13.54 -25.58 -4.10
N MET A 111 -12.46 -26.05 -4.73
CA MET A 111 -12.30 -27.47 -5.04
C MET A 111 -12.31 -28.36 -3.81
N GLN A 112 -11.85 -27.88 -2.64
CA GLN A 112 -11.91 -28.62 -1.38
C GLN A 112 -13.34 -29.08 -0.99
N GLU A 113 -14.39 -28.39 -1.48
CA GLU A 113 -15.77 -28.76 -1.21
C GLU A 113 -16.16 -30.10 -1.86
N ASN A 114 -15.56 -30.41 -3.02
CA ASN A 114 -15.81 -31.60 -3.81
C ASN A 114 -14.77 -32.70 -3.61
N TYR A 115 -13.64 -32.40 -2.94
CA TYR A 115 -12.53 -33.33 -2.75
C TYR A 115 -12.16 -33.43 -1.26
N PRO A 116 -12.79 -34.34 -0.48
CA PRO A 116 -12.55 -34.50 0.96
C PRO A 116 -11.09 -34.78 1.32
N ASP A 117 -10.40 -35.55 0.47
CA ASP A 117 -8.98 -35.88 0.66
C ASP A 117 -8.08 -34.63 0.53
N LEU A 118 -8.40 -33.70 -0.36
CA LEU A 118 -7.74 -32.41 -0.47
C LEU A 118 -8.00 -31.55 0.79
N LYS A 119 -9.27 -31.51 1.24
CA LYS A 119 -9.66 -30.74 2.42
C LYS A 119 -8.95 -31.20 3.69
N SER A 120 -8.63 -32.50 3.81
CA SER A 120 -7.92 -33.09 4.96
C SER A 120 -6.41 -33.09 4.79
N ASN A 121 -5.88 -32.57 3.67
CA ASN A 121 -4.44 -32.53 3.43
C ASN A 121 -3.77 -31.40 4.22
N ASP A 122 -2.84 -31.76 5.10
CA ASP A 122 -2.13 -30.80 5.97
C ASP A 122 -1.39 -29.71 5.18
N GLN A 123 -0.83 -30.04 4.03
CA GLN A 123 -0.10 -29.08 3.20
C GLN A 123 -1.05 -28.06 2.56
N PHE A 124 -2.21 -28.52 2.06
CA PHE A 124 -3.24 -27.65 1.52
C PHE A 124 -3.76 -26.68 2.59
N MET A 125 -4.11 -27.17 3.79
CA MET A 125 -4.59 -26.33 4.89
C MET A 125 -3.55 -25.28 5.30
N ARG A 126 -2.28 -25.65 5.40
CA ARG A 126 -1.21 -24.69 5.73
C ARG A 126 -1.06 -23.61 4.65
N LEU A 127 -1.13 -23.97 3.37
CA LEU A 127 -1.03 -23.03 2.26
C LEU A 127 -2.25 -22.09 2.23
N GLU A 128 -3.44 -22.60 2.51
CA GLU A 128 -4.66 -21.80 2.63
C GLU A 128 -4.54 -20.79 3.79
N ASP A 129 -4.11 -21.24 4.97
CA ASP A 129 -3.89 -20.40 6.14
C ASP A 129 -2.82 -19.33 5.87
N GLU A 130 -1.72 -19.70 5.21
CA GLU A 130 -0.67 -18.75 4.84
C GLU A 130 -1.17 -17.72 3.83
N LEU A 131 -1.95 -18.13 2.83
CA LEU A 131 -2.55 -17.19 1.86
C LEU A 131 -3.55 -16.24 2.51
N ALA A 132 -4.41 -16.74 3.38
CA ALA A 132 -5.32 -15.90 4.18
C ALA A 132 -4.54 -14.94 5.09
N GLY A 133 -3.47 -15.43 5.72
CA GLY A 133 -2.56 -14.62 6.52
C GLY A 133 -1.86 -13.52 5.72
N THR A 134 -1.42 -13.80 4.48
CA THR A 134 -0.84 -12.77 3.59
C THR A 134 -1.86 -11.72 3.20
N GLU A 135 -3.11 -12.11 2.88
CA GLU A 135 -4.18 -11.16 2.56
C GLU A 135 -4.48 -10.20 3.70
N ASN A 136 -4.58 -10.72 4.93
CA ASN A 136 -4.77 -9.90 6.12
C ASN A 136 -3.60 -8.90 6.32
N ARG A 137 -2.36 -9.35 6.11
CA ARG A 137 -1.19 -8.46 6.20
C ARG A 137 -1.22 -7.38 5.12
N ILE A 138 -1.55 -7.75 3.87
CA ILE A 138 -1.71 -6.79 2.77
C ILE A 138 -2.77 -5.74 3.12
N ALA A 139 -3.92 -6.13 3.67
CA ALA A 139 -4.98 -5.21 4.07
C ALA A 139 -4.51 -4.21 5.15
N VAL A 140 -3.76 -4.69 6.15
CA VAL A 140 -3.14 -3.83 7.18
C VAL A 140 -2.09 -2.90 6.57
N SER A 141 -1.23 -3.42 5.69
CA SER A 141 -0.17 -2.66 5.03
C SER A 141 -0.76 -1.57 4.10
N ARG A 142 -1.87 -1.85 3.39
CA ARG A 142 -2.65 -0.86 2.63
C ARG A 142 -3.11 0.31 3.53
N THR A 143 -3.64 0.00 4.70
CA THR A 143 -4.09 1.03 5.66
C THR A 143 -2.93 1.88 6.14
N ARG A 144 -1.77 1.27 6.44
CA ARG A 144 -0.56 1.99 6.85
C ARG A 144 -0.03 2.89 5.72
N TYR A 145 -0.01 2.40 4.49
CA TYR A 145 0.40 3.16 3.31
C TYR A 145 -0.48 4.40 3.11
N ASN A 146 -1.81 4.24 3.15
CA ASN A 146 -2.74 5.35 3.05
C ASN A 146 -2.56 6.38 4.20
N SER A 147 -2.27 5.89 5.41
CA SER A 147 -1.98 6.77 6.54
C SER A 147 -0.69 7.55 6.35
N ALA A 148 0.38 6.90 5.87
CA ALA A 148 1.66 7.56 5.59
C ALA A 148 1.51 8.65 4.51
N ILE A 149 0.76 8.38 3.42
CA ILE A 149 0.44 9.38 2.39
C ILE A 149 -0.33 10.56 3.00
N ARG A 150 -1.34 10.31 3.81
CA ARG A 150 -2.13 11.37 4.46
C ARG A 150 -1.26 12.22 5.36
N ASP A 151 -0.40 11.60 6.17
CA ASP A 151 0.48 12.30 7.11
C ASP A 151 1.53 13.14 6.35
N TYR A 152 2.08 12.63 5.25
CA TYR A 152 2.95 13.37 4.36
C TYR A 152 2.21 14.56 3.74
N ASN A 153 1.06 14.32 3.11
CA ASN A 153 0.28 15.37 2.45
C ASN A 153 -0.18 16.45 3.43
N THR A 154 -0.63 16.06 4.63
CA THR A 154 -1.02 16.99 5.67
C THR A 154 0.15 17.88 6.07
N PHE A 155 1.33 17.29 6.29
CA PHE A 155 2.52 18.01 6.71
C PHE A 155 2.96 19.06 5.67
N ILE A 156 3.01 18.69 4.39
CA ILE A 156 3.46 19.62 3.33
C ILE A 156 2.42 20.70 2.99
N GLN A 157 1.13 20.50 3.34
CA GLN A 157 0.07 21.46 3.08
C GLN A 157 -0.18 22.43 4.23
N GLN A 158 0.30 22.12 5.45
CA GLN A 158 0.15 22.99 6.61
C GLN A 158 1.06 24.20 6.51
N PHE A 159 0.59 25.37 6.97
CA PHE A 159 1.42 26.57 7.15
C PHE A 159 2.33 26.38 8.38
N PRO A 160 3.62 26.80 8.33
CA PRO A 160 4.34 27.43 7.20
C PRO A 160 4.96 26.44 6.20
N ASN A 161 4.82 25.13 6.42
CA ASN A 161 5.47 24.07 5.62
C ASN A 161 5.08 24.11 4.13
N SER A 162 3.85 24.56 3.83
CA SER A 162 3.37 24.68 2.44
C SER A 162 4.21 25.63 1.58
N ILE A 163 4.74 26.70 2.18
CA ILE A 163 5.67 27.61 1.50
C ILE A 163 7.00 26.89 1.23
N PHE A 164 7.53 26.21 2.25
CA PHE A 164 8.79 25.49 2.17
C PHE A 164 8.73 24.30 1.21
N ALA A 165 7.60 23.58 1.19
CA ALA A 165 7.34 22.49 0.27
C ALA A 165 7.37 22.96 -1.18
N GLY A 166 6.71 24.09 -1.49
CA GLY A 166 6.74 24.68 -2.83
C GLY A 166 8.16 25.05 -3.27
N TRP A 167 8.97 25.64 -2.40
CA TRP A 167 10.37 25.97 -2.71
C TRP A 167 11.27 24.74 -2.87
N ALA A 168 11.00 23.69 -2.11
CA ALA A 168 11.79 22.44 -2.14
C ALA A 168 11.30 21.44 -3.20
N GLY A 169 10.21 21.73 -3.93
CA GLY A 169 9.66 20.86 -4.98
C GLY A 169 8.88 19.67 -4.49
N TYR A 170 8.37 19.69 -3.24
CA TYR A 170 7.50 18.65 -2.71
C TYR A 170 6.05 18.88 -3.13
N HIS A 171 5.41 17.84 -3.66
CA HIS A 171 4.02 17.85 -4.11
C HIS A 171 3.18 16.80 -3.38
N PRO A 172 1.88 17.03 -3.21
CA PRO A 172 0.98 16.03 -2.64
C PRO A 172 0.98 14.73 -3.46
N LYS A 173 1.03 13.60 -2.77
CA LYS A 173 0.87 12.28 -3.36
C LYS A 173 -0.62 11.98 -3.49
N THR A 174 -1.05 11.53 -4.67
CA THR A 174 -2.45 11.23 -5.00
C THR A 174 -2.73 9.74 -5.09
N GLU A 175 -1.72 8.91 -4.94
CA GLU A 175 -1.76 7.46 -5.13
C GLU A 175 -2.33 6.73 -3.89
N TYR A 176 -3.48 7.19 -3.39
CA TYR A 176 -4.20 6.47 -2.35
C TYR A 176 -4.75 5.17 -2.89
N TYR A 177 -4.61 4.10 -2.12
CA TYR A 177 -5.38 2.90 -2.38
C TYR A 177 -6.85 3.15 -2.05
N THR A 178 -7.70 2.97 -3.04
CA THR A 178 -9.16 2.98 -2.89
C THR A 178 -9.68 1.56 -3.16
N SER A 179 -10.55 1.03 -2.29
CA SER A 179 -11.27 -0.20 -2.59
C SER A 179 -12.10 -0.04 -3.86
N ASP A 180 -12.26 -1.11 -4.65
CA ASP A 180 -13.11 -1.11 -5.84
C ASP A 180 -14.49 -0.56 -5.52
N GLN A 181 -15.04 0.28 -6.42
CA GLN A 181 -16.37 0.89 -6.26
C GLN A 181 -17.49 -0.14 -6.06
N GLY A 182 -17.31 -1.37 -6.54
CA GLY A 182 -18.25 -2.48 -6.36
C GLY A 182 -18.38 -2.99 -4.92
N SER A 183 -17.36 -2.78 -4.08
CA SER A 183 -17.39 -3.19 -2.66
C SER A 183 -18.11 -2.19 -1.75
N GLN A 184 -18.48 -1.03 -2.27
CA GLN A 184 -19.18 0.03 -1.52
C GLN A 184 -20.71 -0.16 -1.48
N THR A 185 -21.24 -1.07 -2.30
CA THR A 185 -22.68 -1.41 -2.26
C THR A 185 -22.88 -2.71 -1.48
N ALA A 186 -23.47 -2.58 -0.29
CA ALA A 186 -23.89 -3.78 0.46
C ALA A 186 -24.84 -4.62 -0.41
N PRO A 187 -24.65 -5.95 -0.51
CA PRO A 187 -25.57 -6.80 -1.22
C PRO A 187 -26.96 -6.65 -0.62
N LYS A 188 -27.98 -6.36 -1.46
CA LYS A 188 -29.37 -6.35 -1.02
C LYS A 188 -29.75 -7.78 -0.68
N VAL A 189 -29.93 -8.06 0.61
CA VAL A 189 -30.50 -9.33 1.05
C VAL A 189 -32.04 -9.19 0.97
N ASP A 190 -32.63 -9.93 0.03
CA ASP A 190 -34.10 -10.01 -0.11
C ASP A 190 -34.60 -11.19 0.72
N PHE A 191 -35.36 -10.91 1.77
CA PHE A 191 -35.99 -11.91 2.63
C PHE A 191 -37.45 -12.20 2.23
N SER A 192 -37.93 -11.68 1.11
CA SER A 192 -39.28 -11.97 0.61
C SER A 192 -39.33 -13.41 0.12
N LYS A 193 -40.03 -14.28 0.88
CA LYS A 193 -40.56 -15.54 0.43
C LYS A 193 -42.03 -15.40 0.14
#